data_ebb324fe825d4c162a113d7cb3f9e121
#
_entry.id   ebb324fe825d4c162a113d7cb3f9e121
#
_cell.length_a   1.000
_cell.length_b   1.000
_cell.length_c   1.000
_cell.angle_alpha   90.00
_cell.angle_beta   90.00
_cell.angle_gamma   90.00
#
_symmetry.space_group_name_H-M   'P 1'
#
loop_
_entity.id
_entity.type
_entity.pdbx_description
1 polymer ?
#
loop_
_entity_poly.entity_id
_entity_poly.type
_entity_poly.pdbx_seq_one_letter_code
_entity_poly.pdbx_strand_id
1 'polypeptide(L)'
;TIAEAGFFGAAIGAAMTGLRPIVELMYVDFAGVCFDQMMNQAAKVRYMFGGKQKVPMVVRTVVGAGFRAGSEHSQTLYSLYTHIPGLKVVAPYDAYDAKGLLLSSIKDDDPVIFMEHKRLYMTSCEVPDDLKPIPLGKGRIRREGSDVTIIAIQRMNLFAEEAANELEKINISCEIVDPRTYSPLDEELIFQSVKKTGKVIVVDESNPKCSLASEISSLISETVSYTHLRAHETSK
;
A
#
# COMPACT_ATOMS: atom_id res chain seq x y z
N THR A 1 -10.24 -27.05 9.63
CA THR A 1 -9.02 -26.51 10.27
C THR A 1 -8.50 -25.37 9.43
N ILE A 2 -8.26 -24.22 10.04
CA ILE A 2 -7.59 -23.10 9.40
C ILE A 2 -6.09 -23.28 9.69
N ALA A 3 -5.27 -23.40 8.63
CA ALA A 3 -3.84 -23.66 8.73
C ALA A 3 -3.10 -22.83 7.68
N GLU A 4 -2.88 -21.55 7.99
CA GLU A 4 -2.32 -20.55 7.07
C GLU A 4 -0.97 -21.00 6.51
N ALA A 5 -0.07 -21.50 7.34
CA ALA A 5 1.22 -22.03 6.88
C ALA A 5 1.05 -23.13 5.82
N GLY A 6 0.04 -23.99 5.98
CA GLY A 6 -0.25 -25.08 5.05
C GLY A 6 -0.78 -24.60 3.71
N PHE A 7 -1.83 -23.77 3.69
CA PHE A 7 -2.41 -23.34 2.41
C PHE A 7 -1.54 -22.29 1.69
N PHE A 8 -0.76 -21.46 2.41
CA PHE A 8 0.25 -20.59 1.78
C PHE A 8 1.35 -21.41 1.10
N GLY A 9 1.87 -22.46 1.78
CA GLY A 9 2.84 -23.36 1.19
C GLY A 9 2.30 -24.06 -0.06
N ALA A 10 1.06 -24.55 0.00
CA ALA A 10 0.40 -25.16 -1.16
C ALA A 10 0.24 -24.16 -2.32
N ALA A 11 -0.12 -22.90 -2.05
CA ALA A 11 -0.24 -21.86 -3.06
C ALA A 11 1.11 -21.53 -3.72
N ILE A 12 2.19 -21.45 -2.96
CA ILE A 12 3.54 -21.25 -3.51
C ILE A 12 3.89 -22.39 -4.45
N GLY A 13 3.69 -23.65 -4.03
CA GLY A 13 3.91 -24.82 -4.88
C GLY A 13 3.06 -24.77 -6.16
N ALA A 14 1.78 -24.41 -6.06
CA ALA A 14 0.91 -24.23 -7.21
C ALA A 14 1.40 -23.12 -8.16
N ALA A 15 1.85 -21.98 -7.61
CA ALA A 15 2.43 -20.90 -8.40
C ALA A 15 3.70 -21.34 -9.14
N MET A 16 4.57 -22.11 -8.49
CA MET A 16 5.80 -22.64 -9.09
C MET A 16 5.52 -23.64 -10.23
N THR A 17 4.34 -24.26 -10.25
CA THR A 17 3.90 -25.16 -11.34
C THR A 17 3.11 -24.45 -12.44
N GLY A 18 3.00 -23.13 -12.41
CA GLY A 18 2.40 -22.32 -13.47
C GLY A 18 0.97 -21.83 -13.20
N LEU A 19 0.39 -22.11 -12.04
CA LEU A 19 -0.88 -21.52 -11.64
C LEU A 19 -0.68 -20.10 -11.11
N ARG A 20 -1.78 -19.34 -10.98
CA ARG A 20 -1.81 -17.99 -10.39
C ARG A 20 -2.77 -17.97 -9.21
N PRO A 21 -2.39 -18.54 -8.07
CA PRO A 21 -3.27 -18.62 -6.92
C PRO A 21 -3.50 -17.25 -6.29
N ILE A 22 -4.72 -17.05 -5.81
CA ILE A 22 -5.08 -15.95 -4.91
C ILE A 22 -5.40 -16.59 -3.57
N VAL A 23 -4.63 -16.24 -2.55
CA VAL A 23 -4.86 -16.70 -1.18
C VAL A 23 -5.36 -15.56 -0.32
N GLU A 24 -6.22 -15.88 0.63
CA GLU A 24 -6.73 -14.89 1.57
C GLU A 24 -6.20 -15.16 2.97
N LEU A 25 -5.49 -14.17 3.51
CA LEU A 25 -5.19 -14.05 4.92
C LEU A 25 -6.24 -13.10 5.51
N MET A 26 -7.20 -13.63 6.27
CA MET A 26 -8.38 -12.87 6.72
C MET A 26 -8.04 -11.51 7.34
N TYR A 27 -7.00 -11.47 8.19
CA TYR A 27 -6.46 -10.25 8.78
C TYR A 27 -4.93 -10.29 8.71
N VAL A 28 -4.33 -9.15 8.44
CA VAL A 28 -2.86 -9.01 8.41
C VAL A 28 -2.23 -9.39 9.76
N ASP A 29 -2.99 -9.28 10.83
CA ASP A 29 -2.62 -9.63 12.19
C ASP A 29 -2.18 -11.09 12.32
N PHE A 30 -2.72 -11.98 11.50
CA PHE A 30 -2.39 -13.41 11.48
C PHE A 30 -1.15 -13.76 10.64
N ALA A 31 -0.48 -12.76 10.09
CA ALA A 31 0.72 -12.97 9.27
C ALA A 31 1.79 -13.81 9.96
N GLY A 32 1.94 -13.68 11.28
CA GLY A 32 2.93 -14.43 12.04
C GLY A 32 2.86 -15.95 11.87
N VAL A 33 1.65 -16.50 11.60
CA VAL A 33 1.44 -17.95 11.44
C VAL A 33 1.97 -18.48 10.11
N CYS A 34 2.04 -17.63 9.06
CA CYS A 34 2.47 -18.02 7.71
C CYS A 34 3.59 -17.11 7.17
N PHE A 35 4.27 -16.39 8.04
CA PHE A 35 5.25 -15.38 7.63
C PHE A 35 6.47 -15.99 6.95
N ASP A 36 6.92 -17.16 7.38
CA ASP A 36 8.01 -17.89 6.72
C ASP A 36 7.70 -18.18 5.25
N GLN A 37 6.47 -18.62 4.95
CA GLN A 37 6.04 -18.89 3.58
C GLN A 37 6.10 -17.65 2.70
N MET A 38 5.78 -16.49 3.21
CA MET A 38 5.87 -15.23 2.47
C MET A 38 7.31 -14.72 2.39
N MET A 39 8.00 -14.61 3.52
CA MET A 39 9.33 -13.99 3.64
C MET A 39 10.45 -14.84 3.03
N ASN A 40 10.49 -16.13 3.33
CA ASN A 40 11.61 -17.01 2.97
C ASN A 40 11.31 -17.82 1.70
N GLN A 41 10.05 -18.16 1.46
CA GLN A 41 9.70 -18.97 0.29
C GLN A 41 9.25 -18.07 -0.86
N ALA A 42 8.05 -17.46 -0.82
CA ALA A 42 7.52 -16.71 -1.95
C ALA A 42 8.45 -15.58 -2.42
N ALA A 43 8.98 -14.79 -1.50
CA ALA A 43 9.83 -13.64 -1.82
C ALA A 43 11.21 -14.03 -2.38
N LYS A 44 11.75 -15.20 -2.00
CA LYS A 44 13.16 -15.55 -2.30
C LYS A 44 13.33 -16.59 -3.40
N VAL A 45 12.32 -17.40 -3.70
CA VAL A 45 12.39 -18.46 -4.70
C VAL A 45 12.95 -17.94 -6.02
N ARG A 46 12.46 -16.83 -6.54
CA ARG A 46 12.95 -16.29 -7.81
C ARG A 46 14.44 -15.98 -7.78
N TYR A 47 14.92 -15.35 -6.72
CA TYR A 47 16.34 -15.05 -6.54
C TYR A 47 17.18 -16.33 -6.40
N MET A 48 16.74 -17.25 -5.53
CA MET A 48 17.46 -18.50 -5.25
C MET A 48 17.60 -19.39 -6.48
N PHE A 49 16.64 -19.36 -7.41
CA PHE A 49 16.66 -20.11 -8.67
C PHE A 49 17.22 -19.29 -9.84
N GLY A 50 17.96 -18.21 -9.59
CA GLY A 50 18.62 -17.41 -10.63
C GLY A 50 17.65 -16.76 -11.62
N GLY A 51 16.47 -16.36 -11.17
CA GLY A 51 15.42 -15.71 -11.99
C GLY A 51 14.56 -16.65 -12.83
N LYS A 52 14.89 -17.95 -12.86
CA LYS A 52 14.18 -18.94 -13.71
C LYS A 52 12.82 -19.34 -13.17
N GLN A 53 12.69 -19.38 -11.84
CA GLN A 53 11.44 -19.75 -11.17
C GLN A 53 10.63 -18.48 -10.81
N LYS A 54 9.35 -18.49 -11.13
CA LYS A 54 8.40 -17.43 -10.79
C LYS A 54 7.47 -17.91 -9.67
N VAL A 55 6.93 -16.96 -8.91
CA VAL A 55 5.91 -17.23 -7.89
C VAL A 55 4.76 -16.24 -8.08
N PRO A 56 3.96 -16.37 -9.16
CA PRO A 56 2.85 -15.49 -9.49
C PRO A 56 1.67 -15.74 -8.56
N MET A 57 1.71 -15.21 -7.35
CA MET A 57 0.62 -15.35 -6.39
C MET A 57 0.17 -14.00 -5.82
N VAL A 58 -1.09 -13.90 -5.48
CA VAL A 58 -1.65 -12.74 -4.77
C VAL A 58 -2.05 -13.18 -3.37
N VAL A 59 -1.59 -12.45 -2.38
CA VAL A 59 -2.08 -12.56 -1.00
C VAL A 59 -3.01 -11.40 -0.73
N ARG A 60 -4.30 -11.67 -0.60
CA ARG A 60 -5.27 -10.67 -0.13
C ARG A 60 -5.33 -10.69 1.38
N THR A 61 -5.32 -9.51 2.00
CA THR A 61 -5.45 -9.41 3.45
C THR A 61 -6.09 -8.08 3.87
N VAL A 62 -6.75 -8.11 5.01
CA VAL A 62 -7.44 -6.94 5.56
C VAL A 62 -6.56 -6.24 6.58
N VAL A 63 -6.51 -4.91 6.49
CA VAL A 63 -5.77 -4.02 7.41
C VAL A 63 -6.67 -2.96 8.04
N GLY A 64 -6.12 -2.24 9.02
CA GLY A 64 -6.68 -1.02 9.58
C GLY A 64 -7.51 -1.20 10.83
N ALA A 65 -7.64 -0.12 11.58
CA ALA A 65 -8.44 -0.03 12.80
C ALA A 65 -9.89 0.41 12.52
N GLY A 66 -10.67 0.58 13.59
CA GLY A 66 -11.97 1.25 13.53
C GLY A 66 -13.21 0.39 13.63
N PHE A 67 -13.10 -0.94 13.66
CA PHE A 67 -14.25 -1.84 13.90
C PHE A 67 -14.41 -2.27 15.37
N ARG A 68 -13.51 -1.86 16.25
CA ARG A 68 -13.50 -2.27 17.67
C ARG A 68 -13.48 -3.79 17.84
N ALA A 69 -12.72 -4.49 16.98
CA ALA A 69 -12.63 -5.95 16.94
C ALA A 69 -11.44 -6.51 17.76
N GLY A 70 -10.88 -5.71 18.66
CA GLY A 70 -9.70 -6.06 19.44
C GLY A 70 -8.39 -5.64 18.77
N SER A 71 -7.30 -5.75 19.49
CA SER A 71 -5.95 -5.38 19.03
C SER A 71 -5.47 -6.27 17.89
N GLU A 72 -5.78 -7.55 17.98
CA GLU A 72 -5.39 -8.60 17.03
C GLU A 72 -6.20 -8.61 15.72
N HIS A 73 -7.07 -7.62 15.51
CA HIS A 73 -7.83 -7.41 14.28
C HIS A 73 -7.78 -5.95 13.83
N SER A 74 -6.79 -5.19 14.28
CA SER A 74 -6.77 -3.74 14.08
C SER A 74 -5.41 -3.19 13.64
N GLN A 75 -4.50 -4.06 13.25
CA GLN A 75 -3.16 -3.65 12.86
C GLN A 75 -3.08 -3.21 11.40
N THR A 76 -2.07 -2.38 11.12
CA THR A 76 -1.69 -1.93 9.79
C THR A 76 -0.19 -2.17 9.64
N LEU A 77 0.17 -3.28 8.99
CA LEU A 77 1.54 -3.80 8.98
C LEU A 77 2.22 -3.63 7.60
N TYR A 78 2.03 -2.49 6.93
CA TYR A 78 2.64 -2.23 5.62
C TYR A 78 4.15 -2.45 5.63
N SER A 79 4.83 -1.86 6.61
CA SER A 79 6.29 -1.88 6.72
C SER A 79 6.87 -3.27 6.86
N LEU A 80 6.14 -4.19 7.49
CA LEU A 80 6.58 -5.58 7.64
C LEU A 80 6.84 -6.24 6.29
N TYR A 81 5.99 -5.94 5.31
CA TYR A 81 6.07 -6.54 3.98
C TYR A 81 6.93 -5.72 3.02
N THR A 82 6.90 -4.39 3.10
CA THR A 82 7.74 -3.53 2.26
C THR A 82 9.23 -3.70 2.57
N HIS A 83 9.57 -4.10 3.80
CA HIS A 83 10.95 -4.41 4.19
C HIS A 83 11.51 -5.69 3.57
N ILE A 84 10.68 -6.54 2.95
CA ILE A 84 11.11 -7.84 2.41
C ILE A 84 11.35 -7.74 0.91
N PRO A 85 12.62 -7.74 0.45
CA PRO A 85 12.91 -7.76 -0.98
C PRO A 85 12.31 -9.00 -1.66
N GLY A 86 11.62 -8.78 -2.77
CA GLY A 86 10.93 -9.81 -3.54
C GLY A 86 9.42 -9.84 -3.34
N LEU A 87 8.87 -9.07 -2.38
CA LEU A 87 7.44 -8.83 -2.26
C LEU A 87 7.04 -7.50 -2.88
N LYS A 88 5.91 -7.48 -3.58
CA LYS A 88 5.21 -6.25 -3.94
C LYS A 88 4.08 -5.99 -2.95
N VAL A 89 3.85 -4.73 -2.60
CA VAL A 89 2.84 -4.35 -1.61
C VAL A 89 1.92 -3.31 -2.22
N VAL A 90 0.64 -3.61 -2.25
CA VAL A 90 -0.41 -2.81 -2.90
C VAL A 90 -1.54 -2.56 -1.92
N ALA A 91 -2.03 -1.32 -1.87
CA ALA A 91 -3.09 -0.94 -0.94
C ALA A 91 -4.04 0.08 -1.61
N PRO A 92 -5.12 -0.39 -2.25
CA PRO A 92 -6.09 0.47 -2.91
C PRO A 92 -6.88 1.32 -1.90
N TYR A 93 -7.28 2.52 -2.35
CA TYR A 93 -8.17 3.40 -1.57
C TYR A 93 -9.64 3.25 -1.99
N ASP A 94 -9.93 3.14 -3.27
CA ASP A 94 -11.28 3.06 -3.80
C ASP A 94 -11.52 1.82 -4.68
N ALA A 95 -12.77 1.60 -5.11
CA ALA A 95 -13.13 0.45 -5.94
C ALA A 95 -12.48 0.48 -7.34
N TYR A 96 -12.21 1.68 -7.88
CA TYR A 96 -11.50 1.83 -9.14
C TYR A 96 -10.07 1.30 -9.03
N ASP A 97 -9.35 1.75 -8.02
CA ASP A 97 -7.99 1.30 -7.76
C ASP A 97 -7.96 -0.19 -7.35
N ALA A 98 -8.93 -0.65 -6.56
CA ALA A 98 -9.04 -2.06 -6.17
C ALA A 98 -9.15 -2.97 -7.39
N LYS A 99 -10.06 -2.69 -8.34
CA LYS A 99 -10.20 -3.47 -9.58
C LYS A 99 -8.93 -3.42 -10.43
N GLY A 100 -8.42 -2.21 -10.70
CA GLY A 100 -7.29 -2.03 -11.62
C GLY A 100 -5.98 -2.61 -11.10
N LEU A 101 -5.69 -2.41 -9.81
CA LEU A 101 -4.48 -2.92 -9.16
C LEU A 101 -4.55 -4.44 -8.94
N LEU A 102 -5.74 -5.00 -8.61
CA LEU A 102 -5.89 -6.44 -8.47
C LEU A 102 -5.67 -7.16 -9.80
N LEU A 103 -6.19 -6.61 -10.91
CA LEU A 103 -5.92 -7.14 -12.25
C LEU A 103 -4.44 -7.15 -12.59
N SER A 104 -3.69 -6.12 -12.19
CA SER A 104 -2.23 -6.08 -12.36
C SER A 104 -1.53 -7.09 -11.45
N SER A 105 -1.96 -7.20 -10.21
CA SER A 105 -1.41 -8.14 -9.24
C SER A 105 -1.55 -9.60 -9.69
N ILE A 106 -2.70 -9.96 -10.28
CA ILE A 106 -2.94 -11.32 -10.82
C ILE A 106 -2.02 -11.61 -12.03
N LYS A 107 -1.71 -10.59 -12.83
CA LYS A 107 -0.83 -10.72 -14.00
C LYS A 107 0.66 -10.68 -13.67
N ASP A 108 1.02 -10.24 -12.49
CA ASP A 108 2.42 -10.14 -12.08
C ASP A 108 3.06 -11.52 -11.88
N ASP A 109 4.34 -11.63 -12.21
CA ASP A 109 5.09 -12.88 -12.06
C ASP A 109 5.75 -13.04 -10.68
N ASP A 110 5.70 -12.00 -9.86
CA ASP A 110 6.22 -11.96 -8.50
C ASP A 110 5.06 -11.93 -7.48
N PRO A 111 5.31 -12.36 -6.23
CA PRO A 111 4.27 -12.37 -5.21
C PRO A 111 3.85 -10.94 -4.83
N VAL A 112 2.53 -10.72 -4.79
CA VAL A 112 1.91 -9.43 -4.44
C VAL A 112 1.10 -9.58 -3.16
N ILE A 113 1.39 -8.74 -2.17
CA ILE A 113 0.58 -8.57 -0.96
C ILE A 113 -0.42 -7.44 -1.23
N PHE A 114 -1.69 -7.79 -1.34
CA PHE A 114 -2.78 -6.89 -1.66
C PHE A 114 -3.58 -6.57 -0.39
N MET A 115 -3.37 -5.39 0.17
CA MET A 115 -3.89 -4.98 1.48
C MET A 115 -5.13 -4.12 1.33
N GLU A 116 -6.27 -4.63 1.80
CA GLU A 116 -7.55 -3.95 1.72
C GLU A 116 -7.93 -3.35 3.07
N HIS A 117 -8.32 -2.08 3.10
CA HIS A 117 -8.72 -1.47 4.36
C HIS A 117 -10.20 -1.73 4.66
N LYS A 118 -10.48 -2.40 5.77
CA LYS A 118 -11.84 -2.85 6.14
C LYS A 118 -12.90 -1.74 6.18
N ARG A 119 -12.52 -0.51 6.52
CA ARG A 119 -13.44 0.64 6.57
C ARG A 119 -13.76 1.20 5.19
N LEU A 120 -13.04 0.80 4.15
CA LEU A 120 -13.30 1.21 2.77
C LEU A 120 -14.27 0.28 2.04
N TYR A 121 -14.60 -0.91 2.56
CA TYR A 121 -15.54 -1.83 1.92
C TYR A 121 -16.96 -1.27 1.74
N MET A 122 -17.33 -0.28 2.56
CA MET A 122 -18.65 0.37 2.48
C MET A 122 -18.65 1.64 1.63
N THR A 123 -17.50 1.99 1.03
CA THR A 123 -17.40 3.11 0.08
C THR A 123 -17.73 2.65 -1.32
N SER A 124 -18.17 3.57 -2.16
CA SER A 124 -18.46 3.30 -3.57
C SER A 124 -17.91 4.41 -4.46
N CYS A 125 -17.50 4.05 -5.66
CA CYS A 125 -17.16 5.00 -6.71
C CYS A 125 -17.53 4.40 -8.08
N GLU A 126 -17.51 5.22 -9.10
CA GLU A 126 -17.68 4.75 -10.48
C GLU A 126 -16.46 3.94 -10.93
N VAL A 127 -16.74 2.77 -11.52
CA VAL A 127 -15.71 1.88 -12.05
C VAL A 127 -16.11 1.49 -13.47
N PRO A 128 -15.37 1.93 -14.51
CA PRO A 128 -15.65 1.55 -15.90
C PRO A 128 -15.57 0.04 -16.11
N ASP A 129 -16.45 -0.51 -16.94
CA ASP A 129 -16.46 -1.94 -17.26
C ASP A 129 -15.17 -2.38 -17.95
N ASP A 130 -14.62 -1.54 -18.83
CA ASP A 130 -13.40 -1.77 -19.60
C ASP A 130 -12.12 -1.29 -18.92
N LEU A 131 -12.16 -1.04 -17.60
CA LEU A 131 -10.99 -0.60 -16.83
C LEU A 131 -9.78 -1.49 -17.08
N LYS A 132 -8.70 -0.88 -17.55
CA LYS A 132 -7.43 -1.56 -17.80
C LYS A 132 -6.68 -1.81 -16.50
N PRO A 133 -5.82 -2.83 -16.44
CA PRO A 133 -4.92 -3.02 -15.31
C PRO A 133 -4.10 -1.74 -15.03
N ILE A 134 -4.05 -1.34 -13.77
CA ILE A 134 -3.25 -0.18 -13.33
C ILE A 134 -1.83 -0.67 -13.03
N PRO A 135 -0.79 -0.08 -13.64
CA PRO A 135 0.58 -0.50 -13.38
C PRO A 135 0.96 -0.40 -11.90
N LEU A 136 1.58 -1.46 -11.36
CA LEU A 136 2.16 -1.43 -10.02
C LEU A 136 3.37 -0.48 -10.00
N GLY A 137 3.57 0.22 -8.89
CA GLY A 137 4.61 1.25 -8.76
C GLY A 137 4.22 2.60 -9.36
N LYS A 138 2.92 2.82 -9.63
CA LYS A 138 2.41 4.12 -10.08
C LYS A 138 1.37 4.66 -9.09
N GLY A 139 1.73 5.80 -8.50
CA GLY A 139 0.83 6.57 -7.65
C GLY A 139 -0.24 7.32 -8.45
N ARG A 140 -1.05 8.09 -7.76
CA ARG A 140 -2.11 8.92 -8.36
C ARG A 140 -2.19 10.28 -7.66
N ILE A 141 -2.25 11.36 -8.44
CA ILE A 141 -2.70 12.65 -7.92
C ILE A 141 -4.23 12.57 -7.86
N ARG A 142 -4.78 12.59 -6.66
CA ARG A 142 -6.22 12.57 -6.43
C ARG A 142 -6.83 13.97 -6.51
N ARG A 143 -6.05 14.96 -6.14
CA ARG A 143 -6.40 16.38 -6.21
C ARG A 143 -5.16 17.18 -6.58
N GLU A 144 -5.30 18.04 -7.57
CA GLU A 144 -4.26 19.01 -7.92
C GLU A 144 -4.26 20.16 -6.92
N GLY A 145 -3.06 20.67 -6.59
CA GLY A 145 -2.88 21.78 -5.69
C GLY A 145 -1.53 22.45 -5.83
N SER A 146 -1.32 23.60 -5.16
CA SER A 146 -0.12 24.42 -5.31
C SER A 146 0.56 24.82 -4.00
N ASP A 147 -0.11 24.73 -2.84
CA ASP A 147 0.39 25.31 -1.60
C ASP A 147 1.00 24.29 -0.65
N VAL A 148 0.48 23.04 -0.65
CA VAL A 148 0.96 21.95 0.19
C VAL A 148 0.64 20.60 -0.46
N THR A 149 1.58 19.67 -0.41
CA THR A 149 1.36 18.28 -0.78
C THR A 149 0.92 17.48 0.45
N ILE A 150 -0.16 16.72 0.32
CA ILE A 150 -0.60 15.73 1.32
C ILE A 150 -0.38 14.36 0.70
N ILE A 151 0.59 13.59 1.21
CA ILE A 151 0.79 12.21 0.83
C ILE A 151 -0.05 11.35 1.78
N ALA A 152 -1.12 10.76 1.26
CA ALA A 152 -2.11 10.08 2.06
C ALA A 152 -2.06 8.56 1.81
N ILE A 153 -1.83 7.80 2.88
CA ILE A 153 -1.68 6.34 2.81
C ILE A 153 -3.06 5.69 2.91
N GLN A 154 -3.48 5.04 1.84
CA GLN A 154 -4.72 4.27 1.73
C GLN A 154 -5.97 5.04 2.26
N ARG A 155 -6.58 4.60 3.38
CA ARG A 155 -7.76 5.24 3.96
C ARG A 155 -7.54 6.71 4.32
N MET A 156 -6.30 7.10 4.57
CA MET A 156 -6.01 8.49 4.92
C MET A 156 -6.33 9.47 3.78
N ASN A 157 -6.50 8.98 2.54
CA ASN A 157 -7.01 9.79 1.43
C ASN A 157 -8.38 10.40 1.72
N LEU A 158 -9.27 9.67 2.40
CA LEU A 158 -10.58 10.20 2.81
C LEU A 158 -10.44 11.46 3.66
N PHE A 159 -9.61 11.39 4.68
CA PHE A 159 -9.37 12.52 5.58
C PHE A 159 -8.57 13.65 4.93
N ALA A 160 -7.67 13.31 4.02
CA ALA A 160 -6.93 14.31 3.22
C ALA A 160 -7.88 15.09 2.30
N GLU A 161 -8.84 14.42 1.66
CA GLU A 161 -9.86 15.06 0.82
C GLU A 161 -10.78 15.97 1.64
N GLU A 162 -11.23 15.51 2.82
CA GLU A 162 -12.02 16.32 3.76
C GLU A 162 -11.24 17.57 4.22
N ALA A 163 -10.00 17.39 4.65
CA ALA A 163 -9.15 18.49 5.08
C ALA A 163 -8.85 19.48 3.94
N ALA A 164 -8.59 19.00 2.73
CA ALA A 164 -8.38 19.85 1.57
C ALA A 164 -9.60 20.71 1.23
N ASN A 165 -10.81 20.16 1.37
CA ASN A 165 -12.05 20.93 1.18
C ASN A 165 -12.22 22.04 2.22
N GLU A 166 -11.82 21.80 3.47
CA GLU A 166 -11.87 22.86 4.51
C GLU A 166 -10.79 23.93 4.27
N LEU A 167 -9.58 23.52 3.88
CA LEU A 167 -8.47 24.43 3.59
C LEU A 167 -8.73 25.31 2.37
N GLU A 168 -9.44 24.81 1.36
CA GLU A 168 -9.83 25.61 0.19
C GLU A 168 -10.72 26.81 0.56
N LYS A 169 -11.55 26.70 1.59
CA LYS A 169 -12.39 27.81 2.08
C LYS A 169 -11.57 28.99 2.61
N ILE A 170 -10.32 28.75 2.96
CA ILE A 170 -9.37 29.78 3.41
C ILE A 170 -8.23 30.00 2.39
N ASN A 171 -8.48 29.64 1.11
CA ASN A 171 -7.58 29.82 -0.01
C ASN A 171 -6.23 29.08 0.12
N ILE A 172 -6.22 27.90 0.72
CA ILE A 172 -5.06 26.98 0.72
C ILE A 172 -5.36 25.82 -0.24
N SER A 173 -4.57 25.71 -1.30
CA SER A 173 -4.70 24.70 -2.35
C SER A 173 -3.83 23.47 -2.04
N CYS A 174 -4.47 22.36 -1.69
CA CYS A 174 -3.79 21.11 -1.34
C CYS A 174 -3.68 20.18 -2.56
N GLU A 175 -2.47 19.69 -2.83
CA GLU A 175 -2.26 18.56 -3.72
C GLU A 175 -2.30 17.26 -2.91
N ILE A 176 -3.13 16.29 -3.33
CA ILE A 176 -3.23 15.00 -2.65
C ILE A 176 -2.62 13.92 -3.53
N VAL A 177 -1.59 13.27 -2.99
CA VAL A 177 -0.87 12.15 -3.62
C VAL A 177 -1.21 10.85 -2.90
N ASP A 178 -1.77 9.91 -3.64
CA ASP A 178 -2.01 8.53 -3.20
C ASP A 178 -0.96 7.61 -3.81
N PRO A 179 -0.05 7.03 -3.03
CA PRO A 179 0.97 6.14 -3.55
C PRO A 179 0.41 4.83 -4.15
N ARG A 180 -0.70 4.31 -3.65
CA ARG A 180 -1.39 3.06 -4.07
C ARG A 180 -0.55 1.80 -3.99
N THR A 181 0.75 1.89 -4.29
CA THR A 181 1.73 0.81 -4.22
C THR A 181 2.88 1.26 -3.32
N TYR A 182 3.24 0.44 -2.36
CA TYR A 182 4.25 0.76 -1.35
C TYR A 182 5.58 0.06 -1.61
N SER A 183 5.54 -1.02 -2.39
CA SER A 183 6.69 -1.70 -2.95
C SER A 183 6.31 -2.27 -4.34
N PRO A 184 6.84 -1.72 -5.44
CA PRO A 184 7.66 -0.52 -5.53
C PRO A 184 6.86 0.77 -5.26
N LEU A 185 7.51 1.78 -4.71
CA LEU A 185 6.93 3.12 -4.47
C LEU A 185 7.16 4.02 -5.69
N ASP A 186 6.18 4.88 -6.03
CA ASP A 186 6.36 5.92 -7.07
C ASP A 186 7.04 7.15 -6.46
N GLU A 187 8.33 7.03 -6.21
CA GLU A 187 9.15 8.11 -5.62
C GLU A 187 9.16 9.35 -6.50
N GLU A 188 9.19 9.17 -7.82
CA GLU A 188 9.22 10.29 -8.77
C GLU A 188 7.99 11.17 -8.66
N LEU A 189 6.79 10.58 -8.59
CA LEU A 189 5.53 11.32 -8.39
C LEU A 189 5.56 12.09 -7.07
N ILE A 190 6.02 11.46 -5.99
CA ILE A 190 6.13 12.08 -4.67
C ILE A 190 7.08 13.28 -4.73
N PHE A 191 8.28 13.11 -5.30
CA PHE A 191 9.28 14.20 -5.37
C PHE A 191 8.84 15.35 -6.27
N GLN A 192 8.16 15.07 -7.38
CA GLN A 192 7.61 16.10 -8.25
C GLN A 192 6.55 16.94 -7.54
N SER A 193 5.63 16.30 -6.82
CA SER A 193 4.60 17.00 -6.05
C SER A 193 5.20 17.85 -4.92
N VAL A 194 6.14 17.29 -4.14
CA VAL A 194 6.80 18.03 -3.05
C VAL A 194 7.61 19.21 -3.57
N LYS A 195 8.33 19.06 -4.69
CA LYS A 195 9.05 20.18 -5.34
C LYS A 195 8.12 21.28 -5.84
N LYS A 196 6.93 20.91 -6.34
CA LYS A 196 5.91 21.83 -6.84
C LYS A 196 5.36 22.72 -5.72
N THR A 197 5.04 22.14 -4.57
CA THR A 197 4.35 22.85 -3.48
C THR A 197 5.31 23.41 -2.42
N GLY A 198 6.52 22.85 -2.29
CA GLY A 198 7.51 23.24 -1.30
C GLY A 198 7.17 22.88 0.16
N LYS A 199 6.03 22.26 0.39
CA LYS A 199 5.56 21.83 1.72
C LYS A 199 4.90 20.46 1.62
N VAL A 200 5.14 19.60 2.61
CA VAL A 200 4.59 18.25 2.61
C VAL A 200 4.08 17.84 3.99
N ILE A 201 2.97 17.10 3.96
CA ILE A 201 2.42 16.38 5.10
C ILE A 201 2.26 14.93 4.66
N VAL A 202 2.77 13.97 5.44
CA VAL A 202 2.53 12.54 5.22
C VAL A 202 1.55 12.04 6.26
N VAL A 203 0.46 11.42 5.82
CA VAL A 203 -0.63 10.95 6.68
C VAL A 203 -0.74 9.43 6.58
N ASP A 204 -0.50 8.76 7.70
CA ASP A 204 -0.50 7.30 7.84
C ASP A 204 -1.20 6.91 9.15
N GLU A 205 -2.00 5.85 9.15
CA GLU A 205 -2.65 5.34 10.37
C GLU A 205 -1.83 4.26 11.07
N SER A 206 -0.72 3.81 10.47
CA SER A 206 0.15 2.81 11.07
C SER A 206 0.93 3.36 12.27
N ASN A 207 1.51 2.46 13.07
CA ASN A 207 2.38 2.86 14.16
C ASN A 207 3.55 3.71 13.63
N PRO A 208 3.93 4.82 14.29
CA PRO A 208 4.92 5.76 13.75
C PRO A 208 6.33 5.18 13.61
N LYS A 209 6.69 4.18 14.44
CA LYS A 209 8.02 3.55 14.37
C LYS A 209 8.11 2.65 13.13
N CYS A 210 9.11 2.90 12.30
CA CYS A 210 9.34 2.17 11.05
C CYS A 210 8.10 2.16 10.14
N SER A 211 7.32 3.24 10.15
CA SER A 211 6.13 3.38 9.30
C SER A 211 6.50 3.70 7.86
N LEU A 212 5.54 3.50 6.95
CA LEU A 212 5.70 3.97 5.56
C LEU A 212 5.86 5.49 5.51
N ALA A 213 5.17 6.22 6.40
CA ALA A 213 5.35 7.67 6.53
C ALA A 213 6.78 8.05 6.93
N SER A 214 7.42 7.29 7.83
CA SER A 214 8.81 7.53 8.20
C SER A 214 9.77 7.32 7.02
N GLU A 215 9.55 6.27 6.24
CA GLU A 215 10.33 5.98 5.03
C GLU A 215 10.16 7.09 3.99
N ILE A 216 8.94 7.45 3.66
CA ILE A 216 8.66 8.54 2.70
C ILE A 216 9.28 9.86 3.17
N SER A 217 9.20 10.17 4.47
CA SER A 217 9.81 11.38 5.03
C SER A 217 11.33 11.37 4.91
N SER A 218 11.98 10.22 5.11
CA SER A 218 13.42 10.05 4.91
C SER A 218 13.81 10.26 3.46
N LEU A 219 13.13 9.61 2.53
CA LEU A 219 13.36 9.73 1.09
C LEU A 219 13.23 11.18 0.60
N ILE A 220 12.20 11.90 1.07
CA ILE A 220 12.01 13.32 0.75
C ILE A 220 13.16 14.16 1.33
N SER A 221 13.57 13.91 2.57
CA SER A 221 14.66 14.65 3.22
C SER A 221 15.99 14.47 2.50
N GLU A 222 16.27 13.27 2.01
CA GLU A 222 17.49 12.94 1.27
C GLU A 222 17.52 13.56 -0.14
N THR A 223 16.34 13.62 -0.79
CA THR A 223 16.25 13.99 -2.22
C THR A 223 15.89 15.46 -2.43
N VAL A 224 15.11 16.06 -1.52
CA VAL A 224 14.55 17.41 -1.64
C VAL A 224 15.10 18.29 -0.52
N SER A 225 16.43 18.49 -0.47
CA SER A 225 17.18 19.13 0.62
C SER A 225 16.87 20.61 0.90
N TYR A 226 15.84 21.20 0.30
CA TYR A 226 15.45 22.61 0.46
C TYR A 226 14.07 22.82 1.09
N THR A 227 13.37 21.76 1.50
CA THR A 227 12.03 21.86 2.08
C THR A 227 12.05 21.61 3.58
N HIS A 228 11.38 22.49 4.36
CA HIS A 228 11.19 22.26 5.80
C HIS A 228 10.13 21.17 6.02
N LEU A 229 10.57 20.03 6.50
CA LEU A 229 9.69 18.93 6.94
C LEU A 229 9.21 19.19 8.37
N ARG A 230 7.88 19.23 8.57
CA ARG A 230 7.29 19.07 9.89
C ARG A 230 6.48 17.77 9.89
N ALA A 231 6.99 16.76 10.57
CA ALA A 231 6.16 15.62 10.98
C ALA A 231 5.29 16.10 12.16
N HIS A 232 3.97 16.13 11.98
CA HIS A 232 3.04 16.26 13.09
C HIS A 232 2.70 14.86 13.60
N GLU A 233 3.28 14.52 14.75
CA GLU A 233 2.77 13.42 15.55
C GLU A 233 1.40 13.82 16.10
N THR A 234 0.34 13.15 15.66
CA THR A 234 -0.94 13.19 16.34
C THR A 234 -0.88 12.20 17.49
N SER A 235 -0.26 12.62 18.59
CA SER A 235 -0.47 11.96 19.87
C SER A 235 -1.61 12.67 20.59
N LYS A 236 -2.80 12.05 20.63
CA LYS A 236 -3.64 11.86 21.84
C LYS A 236 -4.94 11.18 21.46
#